data_24ae636956396b7388b44f7cb0031a3f
#
_entry.id   24ae636956396b7388b44f7cb0031a3f
#
_cell.length_a   1.000
_cell.length_b   1.000
_cell.length_c   1.000
_cell.angle_alpha   90.00
_cell.angle_beta   90.00
_cell.angle_gamma   90.00
#
_symmetry.space_group_name_H-M   'P 1'
#
loop_
_entity.id
_entity.type
_entity.pdbx_description
1 polymer ?
#
loop_
_entity_poly.entity_id
_entity_poly.type
_entity_poly.pdbx_seq_one_letter_code
_entity_poly.pdbx_strand_id
1 'polypeptide(L)'
;MDLLPSQEQLELAGLAAEFFADQLPVSRIRERRAEPAAITRETWAAAAELGLLGVSAAEDVGGLGLGLDDEVLLFREMGRQLVPGPFVASVLGARLAALAGDAGLARKIVAGDAIVGLAQRRSGRELAARGPLTGQLDLFDATDTDYLLLVEPSGAGLVETAAVGDILTVDCIDPGTRLAAARADGTPVACWAPAEVEPLRLRGLALASAVLVGISQAVTDLSVEHAKNRVQFGRPIGVNQAIKHACVDMAV
;
A
#
# COMPACT_ATOMS: atom_id res chain seq x y z
N MET A 1 -19.43 10.61 -18.10
CA MET A 1 -18.16 10.18 -17.51
C MET A 1 -17.86 8.83 -18.13
N ASP A 2 -16.74 8.72 -18.83
CA ASP A 2 -16.25 7.43 -19.27
C ASP A 2 -15.55 6.75 -18.06
N LEU A 3 -15.93 5.52 -17.75
CA LEU A 3 -15.38 4.76 -16.64
C LEU A 3 -14.33 3.74 -17.12
N LEU A 4 -14.10 3.67 -18.43
CA LEU A 4 -13.06 2.79 -18.98
C LEU A 4 -11.70 3.49 -18.91
N PRO A 5 -10.63 2.77 -18.55
CA PRO A 5 -9.29 3.31 -18.56
C PRO A 5 -8.89 3.79 -19.97
N SER A 6 -8.19 4.91 -20.06
CA SER A 6 -7.57 5.38 -21.28
C SER A 6 -6.40 4.47 -21.69
N GLN A 7 -5.92 4.61 -22.94
CA GLN A 7 -4.75 3.87 -23.41
C GLN A 7 -3.50 4.21 -22.58
N GLU A 8 -3.31 5.49 -22.24
CA GLU A 8 -2.18 5.94 -21.41
C GLU A 8 -2.23 5.35 -19.99
N GLN A 9 -3.42 5.27 -19.41
CA GLN A 9 -3.62 4.63 -18.11
C GLN A 9 -3.30 3.13 -18.13
N LEU A 10 -3.69 2.44 -19.20
CA LEU A 10 -3.36 1.02 -19.38
C LEU A 10 -1.86 0.80 -19.57
N GLU A 11 -1.18 1.69 -20.29
CA GLU A 11 0.27 1.63 -20.47
C GLU A 11 1.01 1.86 -19.15
N LEU A 12 0.60 2.85 -18.36
CA LEU A 12 1.17 3.10 -17.03
C LEU A 12 0.99 1.87 -16.10
N ALA A 13 -0.21 1.31 -16.04
CA ALA A 13 -0.49 0.11 -15.26
C ALA A 13 0.32 -1.09 -15.75
N GLY A 14 0.52 -1.23 -17.07
CA GLY A 14 1.34 -2.27 -17.69
C GLY A 14 2.82 -2.18 -17.28
N LEU A 15 3.42 -0.99 -17.34
CA LEU A 15 4.79 -0.74 -16.90
C LEU A 15 4.98 -1.10 -15.42
N ALA A 16 4.02 -0.70 -14.59
CA ALA A 16 4.05 -1.03 -13.17
C ALA A 16 3.93 -2.55 -12.94
N ALA A 17 3.05 -3.23 -13.67
CA ALA A 17 2.89 -4.69 -13.58
C ALA A 17 4.16 -5.43 -13.97
N GLU A 18 4.86 -5.01 -15.03
CA GLU A 18 6.16 -5.56 -15.45
C GLU A 18 7.21 -5.39 -14.35
N PHE A 19 7.32 -4.18 -13.78
CA PHE A 19 8.25 -3.90 -12.68
C PHE A 19 7.96 -4.81 -11.47
N PHE A 20 6.70 -4.95 -11.07
CA PHE A 20 6.36 -5.78 -9.92
C PHE A 20 6.63 -7.26 -10.18
N ALA A 21 6.32 -7.76 -11.38
CA ALA A 21 6.59 -9.15 -11.74
C ALA A 21 8.09 -9.48 -11.73
N ASP A 22 8.94 -8.54 -12.15
CA ASP A 22 10.40 -8.71 -12.20
C ASP A 22 11.06 -8.50 -10.82
N GLN A 23 10.74 -7.38 -10.15
CA GLN A 23 11.43 -6.95 -8.93
C GLN A 23 10.81 -7.51 -7.64
N LEU A 24 9.51 -7.83 -7.64
CA LEU A 24 8.75 -8.26 -6.46
C LEU A 24 7.89 -9.51 -6.73
N PRO A 25 8.44 -10.58 -7.38
CA PRO A 25 7.68 -11.79 -7.62
C PRO A 25 7.23 -12.43 -6.29
N VAL A 26 6.10 -13.13 -6.30
CA VAL A 26 5.51 -13.78 -5.10
C VAL A 26 6.48 -14.73 -4.40
N SER A 27 7.42 -15.37 -5.13
CA SER A 27 8.48 -16.20 -4.54
C SER A 27 9.35 -15.42 -3.57
N ARG A 28 9.69 -14.17 -3.89
CA ARG A 28 10.52 -13.28 -3.07
C ARG A 28 9.88 -12.95 -1.72
N ILE A 29 8.55 -12.89 -1.64
CA ILE A 29 7.82 -12.71 -0.37
C ILE A 29 8.17 -13.83 0.62
N ARG A 30 8.20 -15.08 0.14
CA ARG A 30 8.53 -16.26 0.97
C ARG A 30 9.99 -16.27 1.38
N GLU A 31 10.89 -15.93 0.46
CA GLU A 31 12.33 -15.84 0.71
C GLU A 31 12.65 -14.81 1.79
N ARG A 32 11.94 -13.69 1.78
CA ARG A 32 12.14 -12.60 2.75
C ARG A 32 11.29 -12.67 4.00
N ARG A 33 10.62 -13.80 4.27
CA ARG A 33 9.68 -13.94 5.41
C ARG A 33 10.33 -13.60 6.75
N ALA A 34 11.61 -13.92 6.95
CA ALA A 34 12.34 -13.68 8.19
C ALA A 34 13.03 -12.31 8.26
N GLU A 35 13.02 -11.55 7.17
CA GLU A 35 13.65 -10.24 7.11
C GLU A 35 12.82 -9.17 7.82
N PRO A 36 13.44 -8.13 8.40
CA PRO A 36 12.74 -7.03 9.07
C PRO A 36 11.77 -6.28 8.16
N ALA A 37 12.14 -6.11 6.87
CA ALA A 37 11.33 -5.46 5.86
C ALA A 37 10.97 -6.42 4.73
N ALA A 38 9.75 -6.33 4.23
CA ALA A 38 9.27 -7.16 3.13
C ALA A 38 9.88 -6.75 1.77
N ILE A 39 10.28 -5.50 1.63
CA ILE A 39 10.94 -4.92 0.46
C ILE A 39 12.31 -4.35 0.84
N THR A 40 13.29 -4.41 -0.06
CA THR A 40 14.60 -3.79 0.17
C THR A 40 14.58 -2.29 -0.16
N ARG A 41 15.44 -1.51 0.47
CA ARG A 41 15.59 -0.07 0.13
C ARG A 41 16.03 0.13 -1.33
N GLU A 42 16.80 -0.79 -1.90
CA GLU A 42 17.18 -0.77 -3.32
C GLU A 42 15.96 -0.92 -4.24
N THR A 43 15.11 -1.94 -4.00
CA THR A 43 13.87 -2.14 -4.78
C THR A 43 12.89 -0.99 -4.55
N TRP A 44 12.85 -0.41 -3.33
CA TRP A 44 12.06 0.77 -3.02
C TRP A 44 12.50 2.00 -3.82
N ALA A 45 13.81 2.25 -3.88
CA ALA A 45 14.37 3.34 -4.69
C ALA A 45 14.06 3.15 -6.19
N ALA A 46 14.18 1.92 -6.71
CA ALA A 46 13.82 1.62 -8.09
C ALA A 46 12.32 1.87 -8.37
N ALA A 47 11.44 1.58 -7.42
CA ALA A 47 10.01 1.91 -7.52
C ALA A 47 9.77 3.43 -7.54
N ALA A 48 10.54 4.19 -6.75
CA ALA A 48 10.49 5.65 -6.74
C ALA A 48 11.00 6.25 -8.06
N GLU A 49 12.11 5.74 -8.60
CA GLU A 49 12.65 6.16 -9.91
C GLU A 49 11.66 5.95 -11.06
N LEU A 50 10.83 4.89 -10.97
CA LEU A 50 9.73 4.64 -11.90
C LEU A 50 8.50 5.54 -11.64
N GLY A 51 8.53 6.40 -10.61
CA GLY A 51 7.43 7.32 -10.27
C GLY A 51 6.29 6.70 -9.48
N LEU A 52 6.39 5.43 -9.02
CA LEU A 52 5.29 4.71 -8.39
C LEU A 52 4.86 5.30 -7.03
N LEU A 53 5.75 6.05 -6.37
CA LEU A 53 5.45 6.72 -5.09
C LEU A 53 4.83 8.11 -5.27
N GLY A 54 4.92 8.67 -6.49
CA GLY A 54 4.51 10.04 -6.78
C GLY A 54 3.44 10.17 -7.85
N VAL A 55 2.70 9.12 -8.20
CA VAL A 55 1.71 9.13 -9.29
C VAL A 55 0.75 10.32 -9.20
N SER A 56 0.14 10.55 -8.05
CA SER A 56 -0.77 11.68 -7.85
C SER A 56 -0.19 12.84 -7.02
N ALA A 57 1.09 12.78 -6.67
CA ALA A 57 1.76 13.92 -6.06
C ALA A 57 1.98 15.02 -7.11
N ALA A 58 1.97 16.28 -6.66
CA ALA A 58 2.17 17.41 -7.54
C ALA A 58 3.60 17.43 -8.14
N GLU A 59 3.75 17.99 -9.33
CA GLU A 59 5.03 18.05 -10.04
C GLU A 59 6.11 18.84 -9.27
N ASP A 60 5.71 19.86 -8.51
CA ASP A 60 6.63 20.70 -7.71
C ASP A 60 7.27 19.94 -6.55
N VAL A 61 6.73 18.80 -6.15
CA VAL A 61 7.33 17.86 -5.19
C VAL A 61 7.91 16.60 -5.85
N GLY A 62 8.04 16.58 -7.18
CA GLY A 62 8.62 15.48 -7.94
C GLY A 62 7.62 14.39 -8.33
N GLY A 63 6.32 14.63 -8.20
CA GLY A 63 5.28 13.72 -8.61
C GLY A 63 4.92 13.84 -10.10
N LEU A 64 4.02 12.97 -10.56
CA LEU A 64 3.53 12.96 -11.95
C LEU A 64 2.27 13.81 -12.15
N GLY A 65 1.64 14.32 -11.09
CA GLY A 65 0.45 15.16 -11.15
C GLY A 65 -0.81 14.46 -11.67
N LEU A 66 -0.83 13.13 -11.70
CA LEU A 66 -1.95 12.32 -12.21
C LEU A 66 -3.10 12.21 -11.19
N GLY A 67 -4.18 11.57 -11.57
CA GLY A 67 -5.40 11.47 -10.79
C GLY A 67 -5.46 10.30 -9.80
N LEU A 68 -6.54 10.24 -9.02
CA LEU A 68 -6.85 9.08 -8.18
C LEU A 68 -7.18 7.84 -9.02
N ASP A 69 -7.75 8.03 -10.19
CA ASP A 69 -8.07 6.98 -11.15
C ASP A 69 -6.80 6.27 -11.65
N ASP A 70 -5.70 7.00 -11.88
CA ASP A 70 -4.40 6.40 -12.22
C ASP A 70 -3.83 5.62 -11.04
N GLU A 71 -3.90 6.18 -9.83
CA GLU A 71 -3.47 5.45 -8.62
C GLU A 71 -4.27 4.15 -8.41
N VAL A 72 -5.59 4.19 -8.59
CA VAL A 72 -6.45 3.00 -8.43
C VAL A 72 -6.02 1.89 -9.38
N LEU A 73 -5.67 2.20 -10.63
CA LEU A 73 -5.18 1.19 -11.58
C LEU A 73 -3.83 0.62 -11.16
N LEU A 74 -2.90 1.47 -10.71
CA LEU A 74 -1.61 1.05 -10.18
C LEU A 74 -1.77 0.12 -8.97
N PHE A 75 -2.59 0.51 -7.98
CA PHE A 75 -2.80 -0.27 -6.77
C PHE A 75 -3.57 -1.57 -7.04
N ARG A 76 -4.40 -1.63 -8.08
CA ARG A 76 -4.99 -2.87 -8.57
C ARG A 76 -3.91 -3.85 -9.08
N GLU A 77 -2.93 -3.36 -9.85
CA GLU A 77 -1.81 -4.22 -10.30
C GLU A 77 -0.92 -4.64 -9.13
N MET A 78 -0.69 -3.78 -8.12
CA MET A 78 -0.03 -4.19 -6.87
C MET A 78 -0.76 -5.37 -6.21
N GLY A 79 -2.09 -5.31 -6.16
CA GLY A 79 -2.91 -6.40 -5.62
C GLY A 79 -2.77 -7.69 -6.43
N ARG A 80 -2.78 -7.62 -7.76
CA ARG A 80 -2.59 -8.78 -8.65
C ARG A 80 -1.29 -9.51 -8.42
N GLN A 81 -0.23 -8.77 -8.07
CA GLN A 81 1.12 -9.29 -7.84
C GLN A 81 1.43 -9.54 -6.35
N LEU A 82 0.49 -9.25 -5.44
CA LEU A 82 0.71 -9.30 -3.98
C LEU A 82 1.93 -8.47 -3.55
N VAL A 83 2.10 -7.29 -4.13
CA VAL A 83 3.25 -6.42 -3.85
C VAL A 83 3.32 -6.08 -2.36
N PRO A 84 4.41 -6.44 -1.67
CA PRO A 84 4.59 -6.16 -0.26
C PRO A 84 5.10 -4.75 -0.01
N GLY A 85 5.03 -4.29 1.24
CA GLY A 85 5.62 -3.03 1.68
C GLY A 85 4.63 -1.87 1.77
N PRO A 86 5.06 -0.72 2.32
CA PRO A 86 4.18 0.35 2.77
C PRO A 86 3.80 1.37 1.68
N PHE A 87 3.50 0.93 0.46
CA PHE A 87 3.18 1.81 -0.68
C PHE A 87 1.98 2.73 -0.39
N VAL A 88 0.88 2.19 0.13
CA VAL A 88 -0.31 2.99 0.48
C VAL A 88 0.04 4.08 1.49
N ALA A 89 0.77 3.70 2.55
CA ALA A 89 1.15 4.65 3.59
C ALA A 89 2.09 5.73 3.07
N SER A 90 3.05 5.38 2.20
CA SER A 90 4.00 6.34 1.63
C SER A 90 3.33 7.31 0.66
N VAL A 91 2.47 6.84 -0.24
CA VAL A 91 1.72 7.72 -1.15
C VAL A 91 0.82 8.69 -0.37
N LEU A 92 0.10 8.21 0.63
CA LEU A 92 -0.72 9.07 1.50
C LEU A 92 0.15 10.01 2.36
N GLY A 93 1.31 9.53 2.81
CA GLY A 93 2.26 10.32 3.58
C GLY A 93 2.86 11.49 2.79
N ALA A 94 3.25 11.25 1.53
CA ALA A 94 3.72 12.30 0.63
C ALA A 94 2.65 13.39 0.43
N ARG A 95 1.42 12.95 0.21
CA ARG A 95 0.29 13.86 0.04
C ARG A 95 -0.01 14.65 1.32
N LEU A 96 0.02 13.99 2.48
CA LEU A 96 -0.14 14.66 3.77
C LEU A 96 0.95 15.71 4.02
N ALA A 97 2.21 15.39 3.75
CA ALA A 97 3.33 16.32 3.90
C ALA A 97 3.14 17.56 3.03
N ALA A 98 2.75 17.39 1.76
CA ALA A 98 2.44 18.49 0.86
C ALA A 98 1.27 19.35 1.37
N LEU A 99 0.17 18.76 1.84
CA LEU A 99 -0.99 19.46 2.42
C LEU A 99 -0.64 20.24 3.70
N ALA A 100 0.28 19.70 4.50
CA ALA A 100 0.77 20.36 5.71
C ALA A 100 1.80 21.48 5.43
N GLY A 101 2.16 21.70 4.16
CA GLY A 101 3.13 22.72 3.74
C GLY A 101 4.60 22.26 3.82
N ASP A 102 4.87 20.99 4.11
CA ASP A 102 6.23 20.44 4.13
C ASP A 102 6.58 19.79 2.77
N ALA A 103 6.80 20.65 1.78
CA ALA A 103 7.21 20.22 0.44
C ALA A 103 8.59 19.51 0.45
N GLY A 104 9.43 19.76 1.46
CA GLY A 104 10.72 19.09 1.61
C GLY A 104 10.54 17.62 1.95
N LEU A 105 9.70 17.30 2.92
CA LEU A 105 9.37 15.94 3.29
C LEU A 105 8.61 15.23 2.17
N ALA A 106 7.64 15.90 1.53
CA ALA A 106 6.91 15.33 0.40
C ALA A 106 7.87 14.86 -0.71
N ARG A 107 8.85 15.69 -1.09
CA ARG A 107 9.89 15.32 -2.08
C ARG A 107 10.69 14.10 -1.65
N LYS A 108 11.13 14.03 -0.39
CA LYS A 108 11.90 12.88 0.12
C LYS A 108 11.09 11.58 0.02
N ILE A 109 9.81 11.63 0.34
CA ILE A 109 8.94 10.45 0.26
C ILE A 109 8.73 10.03 -1.20
N VAL A 110 8.45 10.99 -2.10
CA VAL A 110 8.25 10.72 -3.54
C VAL A 110 9.54 10.17 -4.18
N ALA A 111 10.70 10.68 -3.79
CA ALA A 111 12.01 10.21 -4.26
C ALA A 111 12.43 8.85 -3.65
N GLY A 112 11.68 8.31 -2.67
CA GLY A 112 12.04 7.07 -1.99
C GLY A 112 13.09 7.23 -0.90
N ASP A 113 13.56 8.44 -0.63
CA ASP A 113 14.55 8.75 0.41
C ASP A 113 13.98 8.64 1.82
N ALA A 114 12.65 8.75 1.96
CA ALA A 114 11.94 8.53 3.21
C ALA A 114 10.79 7.54 2.98
N ILE A 115 10.70 6.53 3.85
CA ILE A 115 9.67 5.49 3.80
C ILE A 115 8.68 5.74 4.92
N VAL A 116 7.39 5.61 4.60
CA VAL A 116 6.29 5.82 5.56
C VAL A 116 5.55 4.51 5.80
N GLY A 117 5.58 4.01 7.04
CA GLY A 117 4.77 2.88 7.50
C GLY A 117 3.38 3.32 7.97
N LEU A 118 2.47 2.38 8.13
CA LEU A 118 1.14 2.66 8.65
C LEU A 118 1.09 2.37 10.15
N ALA A 119 0.51 3.27 10.92
CA ALA A 119 0.20 3.06 12.32
C ALA A 119 -1.30 3.20 12.57
N GLN A 120 -1.85 2.28 13.33
CA GLN A 120 -3.22 2.33 13.80
C GLN A 120 -3.22 2.44 15.32
N ARG A 121 -3.97 3.37 15.87
CA ARG A 121 -4.10 3.50 17.31
C ARG A 121 -4.99 2.41 17.88
N ARG A 122 -4.49 1.69 18.86
CA ARG A 122 -5.24 0.71 19.65
C ARG A 122 -5.88 1.34 20.87
N SER A 123 -5.19 2.31 21.50
CA SER A 123 -5.67 3.04 22.67
C SER A 123 -5.00 4.41 22.77
N GLY A 124 -5.55 5.29 23.58
CA GLY A 124 -5.04 6.64 23.78
C GLY A 124 -5.98 7.72 23.22
N ARG A 125 -5.50 8.97 23.27
CA ARG A 125 -6.27 10.10 22.79
C ARG A 125 -6.09 10.29 21.29
N GLU A 126 -7.16 10.63 20.58
CA GLU A 126 -7.13 10.92 19.15
C GLU A 126 -6.12 12.02 18.81
N LEU A 127 -5.49 11.88 17.65
CA LEU A 127 -4.47 12.80 17.17
C LEU A 127 -5.10 14.19 16.92
N ALA A 128 -4.43 15.22 17.34
CA ALA A 128 -4.85 16.60 17.12
C ALA A 128 -3.68 17.43 16.56
N ALA A 129 -4.02 18.52 15.88
CA ALA A 129 -3.10 19.37 15.11
C ALA A 129 -1.78 19.77 15.80
N ARG A 130 -1.76 19.84 17.12
CA ARG A 130 -0.60 20.27 17.91
C ARG A 130 -0.43 19.48 19.19
N GLY A 131 -1.15 18.37 19.32
CA GLY A 131 -1.03 17.49 20.48
C GLY A 131 0.00 16.38 20.22
N PRO A 132 0.75 15.97 21.24
CA PRO A 132 1.64 14.82 21.07
C PRO A 132 0.84 13.53 20.91
N LEU A 133 1.35 12.61 20.14
CA LEU A 133 0.81 11.26 20.04
C LEU A 133 1.04 10.50 21.35
N THR A 134 0.00 9.86 21.84
CA THR A 134 0.07 9.02 23.06
C THR A 134 -0.77 7.76 22.86
N GLY A 135 -0.36 6.66 23.52
CA GLY A 135 -1.12 5.42 23.55
C GLY A 135 -0.42 4.26 22.85
N GLN A 136 -1.14 3.15 22.73
CA GLN A 136 -0.66 1.95 22.06
C GLN A 136 -0.98 2.01 20.57
N LEU A 137 -0.03 1.54 19.76
CA LEU A 137 -0.09 1.52 18.31
C LEU A 137 0.09 0.10 17.80
N ASP A 138 -0.70 -0.27 16.80
CA ASP A 138 -0.44 -1.39 15.90
C ASP A 138 0.25 -0.82 14.66
N LEU A 139 1.33 -1.44 14.24
CA LEU A 139 2.16 -0.99 13.15
C LEU A 139 2.13 -2.00 12.01
N PHE A 140 2.02 -1.51 10.78
CA PHE A 140 1.98 -2.31 9.55
C PHE A 140 3.10 -1.85 8.63
N ASP A 141 3.99 -2.78 8.26
CA ASP A 141 5.16 -2.53 7.42
C ASP A 141 6.00 -1.31 7.88
N ALA A 142 6.19 -1.19 9.19
CA ALA A 142 6.77 -0.01 9.83
C ALA A 142 8.11 -0.27 10.53
N THR A 143 8.69 -1.45 10.41
CA THR A 143 9.92 -1.84 11.12
C THR A 143 11.20 -1.24 10.53
N ASP A 144 11.18 -0.85 9.26
CA ASP A 144 12.31 -0.18 8.56
C ASP A 144 11.79 1.07 7.82
N THR A 145 11.12 1.96 8.57
CA THR A 145 10.54 3.18 8.01
C THR A 145 11.01 4.42 8.76
N ASP A 146 10.99 5.55 8.10
CA ASP A 146 11.43 6.83 8.65
C ASP A 146 10.28 7.55 9.37
N TYR A 147 9.04 7.34 8.88
CA TYR A 147 7.82 7.95 9.42
C TYR A 147 6.70 6.91 9.57
N LEU A 148 5.77 7.23 10.45
CA LEU A 148 4.51 6.50 10.64
C LEU A 148 3.35 7.42 10.28
N LEU A 149 2.47 6.95 9.42
CA LEU A 149 1.21 7.59 9.07
C LEU A 149 0.11 7.09 10.00
N LEU A 150 -0.59 8.02 10.64
CA LEU A 150 -1.86 7.76 11.33
C LEU A 150 -2.97 8.46 10.55
N VAL A 151 -4.05 7.73 10.27
CA VAL A 151 -5.25 8.28 9.62
C VAL A 151 -6.44 8.03 10.52
N GLU A 152 -7.02 9.11 11.03
CA GLU A 152 -8.11 9.10 12.02
C GLU A 152 -9.31 9.89 11.53
N PRO A 153 -10.48 9.79 12.18
CA PRO A 153 -11.66 10.55 11.77
C PRO A 153 -11.46 12.06 11.77
N SER A 154 -10.65 12.60 12.69
CA SER A 154 -10.36 14.04 12.80
C SER A 154 -9.32 14.54 11.81
N GLY A 155 -8.51 13.67 11.23
CA GLY A 155 -7.42 14.05 10.31
C GLY A 155 -6.36 13.01 10.18
N ALA A 156 -5.24 13.38 9.60
CA ALA A 156 -4.09 12.51 9.44
C ALA A 156 -2.81 13.20 9.95
N GLY A 157 -1.87 12.39 10.45
CA GLY A 157 -0.59 12.88 10.95
C GLY A 157 0.57 11.95 10.60
N LEU A 158 1.75 12.57 10.43
CA LEU A 158 3.03 11.87 10.35
C LEU A 158 3.81 12.10 11.65
N VAL A 159 4.40 11.03 12.14
CA VAL A 159 5.34 11.08 13.26
C VAL A 159 6.64 10.37 12.84
N GLU A 160 7.78 10.82 13.35
CA GLU A 160 9.04 10.12 13.10
C GLU A 160 9.03 8.76 13.80
N THR A 161 9.39 7.70 13.08
CA THR A 161 9.44 6.34 13.64
C THR A 161 10.39 6.25 14.82
N ALA A 162 11.53 6.94 14.73
CA ALA A 162 12.54 6.98 15.78
C ALA A 162 12.07 7.68 17.09
N ALA A 163 11.01 8.50 17.00
CA ALA A 163 10.44 9.19 18.17
C ALA A 163 9.36 8.37 18.90
N VAL A 164 8.96 7.25 18.33
CA VAL A 164 8.06 6.27 19.00
C VAL A 164 8.92 5.34 19.85
N GLY A 165 8.39 4.86 20.96
CA GLY A 165 9.09 3.91 21.84
C GLY A 165 9.42 2.58 21.16
N ASP A 166 9.93 1.63 21.92
CA ASP A 166 10.35 0.32 21.40
C ASP A 166 9.31 -0.30 20.47
N ILE A 167 9.76 -0.64 19.27
CA ILE A 167 8.95 -1.34 18.26
C ILE A 167 9.15 -2.84 18.48
N LEU A 168 8.08 -3.51 18.89
CA LEU A 168 8.05 -4.94 19.15
C LEU A 168 7.39 -5.66 17.98
N THR A 169 8.13 -6.49 17.30
CA THR A 169 7.60 -7.31 16.19
C THR A 169 6.55 -8.29 16.69
N VAL A 170 5.50 -8.48 15.89
CA VAL A 170 4.40 -9.41 16.15
C VAL A 170 4.33 -10.40 15.00
N ASP A 171 4.17 -11.68 15.31
CA ASP A 171 4.03 -12.72 14.30
C ASP A 171 2.79 -12.46 13.41
N CYS A 172 2.99 -12.52 12.10
CA CYS A 172 1.92 -12.41 11.12
C CYS A 172 1.81 -13.70 10.30
N ILE A 173 0.60 -14.15 10.05
CA ILE A 173 0.34 -15.32 9.19
C ILE A 173 0.67 -15.02 7.73
N ASP A 174 0.47 -13.77 7.31
CA ASP A 174 0.84 -13.29 5.97
C ASP A 174 2.34 -13.01 5.89
N PRO A 175 3.10 -13.72 5.05
CA PRO A 175 4.54 -13.49 4.90
C PRO A 175 4.87 -12.17 4.18
N GLY A 176 3.88 -11.53 3.53
CA GLY A 176 4.04 -10.25 2.82
C GLY A 176 3.96 -9.03 3.75
N THR A 177 3.35 -9.19 4.93
CA THR A 177 3.09 -8.08 5.87
C THR A 177 3.98 -8.19 7.10
N ARG A 178 4.51 -7.07 7.57
CA ARG A 178 5.25 -6.95 8.84
C ARG A 178 4.36 -6.28 9.87
N LEU A 179 4.06 -7.02 10.94
CA LEU A 179 3.31 -6.48 12.06
C LEU A 179 4.24 -6.15 13.23
N ALA A 180 3.96 -5.06 13.89
CA ALA A 180 4.61 -4.69 15.13
C ALA A 180 3.64 -3.93 16.05
N ALA A 181 4.02 -3.78 17.29
CA ALA A 181 3.34 -2.94 18.27
C ALA A 181 4.34 -1.96 18.85
N ALA A 182 3.86 -0.77 19.18
CA ALA A 182 4.66 0.25 19.84
C ALA A 182 3.81 1.06 20.82
N ARG A 183 4.49 1.84 21.66
CA ARG A 183 3.85 2.81 22.55
C ARG A 183 4.40 4.20 22.28
N ALA A 184 3.51 5.13 21.97
CA ALA A 184 3.83 6.54 21.93
C ALA A 184 3.59 7.17 23.31
N ASP A 185 4.54 7.96 23.79
CA ASP A 185 4.45 8.68 25.06
C ASP A 185 4.90 10.13 24.88
N GLY A 186 4.03 10.92 24.33
CA GLY A 186 4.34 12.32 24.04
C GLY A 186 5.08 12.53 22.72
N THR A 187 4.97 11.61 21.75
CA THR A 187 5.67 11.69 20.46
C THR A 187 5.19 12.91 19.66
N PRO A 188 6.11 13.79 19.21
CA PRO A 188 5.76 14.95 18.41
C PRO A 188 5.16 14.55 17.05
N VAL A 189 4.17 15.31 16.60
CA VAL A 189 3.60 15.19 15.25
C VAL A 189 4.39 16.08 14.30
N ALA A 190 5.03 15.49 13.30
CA ALA A 190 5.83 16.22 12.30
C ALA A 190 4.95 16.98 11.31
N CYS A 191 3.92 16.31 10.77
CA CYS A 191 2.93 16.88 9.87
C CYS A 191 1.53 16.50 10.32
N TRP A 192 0.56 17.39 10.11
CA TRP A 192 -0.85 17.11 10.38
C TRP A 192 -1.74 17.89 9.43
N ALA A 193 -2.80 17.24 8.95
CA ALA A 193 -3.88 17.89 8.21
C ALA A 193 -5.24 17.40 8.70
N PRO A 194 -6.23 18.32 8.85
CA PRO A 194 -7.58 17.96 9.23
C PRO A 194 -8.31 17.21 8.10
N ALA A 195 -9.27 16.36 8.45
CA ALA A 195 -10.02 15.54 7.50
C ALA A 195 -10.80 16.37 6.47
N GLU A 196 -11.17 17.61 6.83
CA GLU A 196 -11.93 18.54 5.98
C GLU A 196 -11.11 19.10 4.82
N VAL A 197 -9.77 19.18 4.95
CA VAL A 197 -8.88 19.69 3.88
C VAL A 197 -8.78 18.67 2.76
N GLU A 198 -8.58 17.43 3.11
CA GLU A 198 -8.63 16.30 2.17
C GLU A 198 -9.02 15.02 2.90
N PRO A 199 -9.96 14.23 2.36
CA PRO A 199 -10.39 12.99 2.99
C PRO A 199 -9.37 11.85 2.73
N LEU A 200 -8.15 11.98 3.26
CA LEU A 200 -7.08 10.97 3.12
C LEU A 200 -7.54 9.56 3.51
N ARG A 201 -8.45 9.47 4.50
CA ARG A 201 -9.05 8.19 4.87
C ARG A 201 -9.83 7.55 3.72
N LEU A 202 -10.65 8.33 3.01
CA LEU A 202 -11.41 7.82 1.86
C LEU A 202 -10.49 7.45 0.71
N ARG A 203 -9.45 8.24 0.46
CA ARG A 203 -8.42 7.91 -0.52
C ARG A 203 -7.72 6.60 -0.16
N GLY A 204 -7.28 6.44 1.07
CA GLY A 204 -6.67 5.19 1.54
C GLY A 204 -7.59 3.98 1.40
N LEU A 205 -8.90 4.13 1.68
CA LEU A 205 -9.89 3.07 1.46
C LEU A 205 -10.06 2.74 -0.03
N ALA A 206 -10.03 3.74 -0.92
CA ALA A 206 -10.09 3.51 -2.37
C ALA A 206 -8.88 2.71 -2.86
N LEU A 207 -7.65 3.08 -2.43
CA LEU A 207 -6.43 2.35 -2.79
C LEU A 207 -6.42 0.93 -2.23
N ALA A 208 -6.81 0.74 -0.97
CA ALA A 208 -6.94 -0.58 -0.36
C ALA A 208 -7.98 -1.44 -1.09
N SER A 209 -9.10 -0.85 -1.50
CA SER A 209 -10.12 -1.55 -2.29
C SER A 209 -9.59 -1.97 -3.66
N ALA A 210 -8.78 -1.12 -4.31
CA ALA A 210 -8.12 -1.45 -5.57
C ALA A 210 -7.16 -2.65 -5.40
N VAL A 211 -6.36 -2.69 -4.33
CA VAL A 211 -5.52 -3.85 -3.99
C VAL A 211 -6.36 -5.11 -3.83
N LEU A 212 -7.47 -5.05 -3.09
CA LEU A 212 -8.36 -6.21 -2.89
C LEU A 212 -8.98 -6.70 -4.20
N VAL A 213 -9.38 -5.79 -5.09
CA VAL A 213 -9.87 -6.13 -6.45
C VAL A 213 -8.78 -6.83 -7.24
N GLY A 214 -7.55 -6.34 -7.20
CA GLY A 214 -6.41 -6.97 -7.84
C GLY A 214 -6.15 -8.39 -7.34
N ILE A 215 -6.15 -8.58 -6.01
CA ILE A 215 -6.01 -9.90 -5.38
C ILE A 215 -7.14 -10.84 -5.87
N SER A 216 -8.38 -10.36 -5.86
CA SER A 216 -9.55 -11.15 -6.27
C SER A 216 -9.43 -11.59 -7.73
N GLN A 217 -9.00 -10.70 -8.63
CA GLN A 217 -8.72 -11.04 -10.02
C GLN A 217 -7.64 -12.13 -10.16
N ALA A 218 -6.49 -11.96 -9.49
CA ALA A 218 -5.41 -12.93 -9.55
C ALA A 218 -5.84 -14.31 -9.05
N VAL A 219 -6.61 -14.38 -7.94
CA VAL A 219 -7.11 -15.65 -7.40
C VAL A 219 -8.14 -16.28 -8.36
N THR A 220 -8.99 -15.48 -9.00
CA THR A 220 -9.94 -15.97 -10.01
C THR A 220 -9.20 -16.54 -11.22
N ASP A 221 -8.20 -15.83 -11.75
CA ASP A 221 -7.38 -16.28 -12.88
C ASP A 221 -6.66 -17.60 -12.55
N LEU A 222 -6.03 -17.69 -11.36
CA LEU A 222 -5.38 -18.91 -10.87
C LEU A 222 -6.37 -20.08 -10.73
N SER A 223 -7.58 -19.82 -10.25
CA SER A 223 -8.63 -20.84 -10.09
C SER A 223 -9.10 -21.38 -11.43
N VAL A 224 -9.30 -20.51 -12.41
CA VAL A 224 -9.68 -20.86 -13.78
C VAL A 224 -8.55 -21.67 -14.46
N GLU A 225 -7.31 -21.22 -14.31
CA GLU A 225 -6.15 -21.91 -14.88
C GLU A 225 -5.96 -23.31 -14.24
N HIS A 226 -6.11 -23.40 -12.92
CA HIS A 226 -6.11 -24.68 -12.23
C HIS A 226 -7.22 -25.62 -12.75
N ALA A 227 -8.43 -25.10 -12.94
CA ALA A 227 -9.54 -25.88 -13.45
C ALA A 227 -9.31 -26.39 -14.88
N LYS A 228 -8.58 -25.64 -15.72
CA LYS A 228 -8.20 -26.04 -17.07
C LYS A 228 -7.12 -27.14 -17.09
N ASN A 229 -6.15 -27.06 -16.15
CA ASN A 229 -4.95 -27.90 -16.18
C ASN A 229 -5.04 -29.15 -15.28
N ARG A 230 -5.82 -29.08 -14.18
CA ARG A 230 -5.96 -30.20 -13.26
C ARG A 230 -6.78 -31.34 -13.87
N VAL A 231 -6.15 -32.48 -14.08
CA VAL A 231 -6.81 -33.68 -14.61
C VAL A 231 -7.27 -34.60 -13.47
N GLN A 232 -8.52 -34.99 -13.47
CA GLN A 232 -9.11 -36.03 -12.63
C GLN A 232 -10.09 -36.87 -13.48
N PHE A 233 -10.16 -38.18 -13.25
CA PHE A 233 -11.00 -39.10 -14.03
C PHE A 233 -10.75 -39.02 -15.55
N GLY A 234 -9.49 -38.81 -15.95
CA GLY A 234 -9.06 -38.79 -17.36
C GLY A 234 -9.37 -37.49 -18.12
N ARG A 235 -9.83 -36.41 -17.45
CA ARG A 235 -10.16 -35.12 -18.09
C ARG A 235 -9.94 -33.94 -17.15
N PRO A 236 -9.75 -32.72 -17.67
CA PRO A 236 -9.68 -31.53 -16.86
C PRO A 236 -10.92 -31.36 -15.96
N ILE A 237 -10.72 -30.92 -14.71
CA ILE A 237 -11.85 -30.72 -13.78
C ILE A 237 -12.81 -29.61 -14.23
N GLY A 238 -12.32 -28.63 -14.99
CA GLY A 238 -13.09 -27.52 -15.55
C GLY A 238 -14.17 -27.96 -16.57
N VAL A 239 -14.20 -29.21 -17.03
CA VAL A 239 -15.31 -29.72 -17.86
C VAL A 239 -16.59 -29.94 -17.05
N ASN A 240 -16.49 -30.06 -15.72
CA ASN A 240 -17.62 -30.28 -14.83
C ASN A 240 -18.39 -28.99 -14.62
N GLN A 241 -19.72 -29.06 -14.77
CA GLN A 241 -20.57 -27.86 -14.66
C GLN A 241 -20.48 -27.17 -13.31
N ALA A 242 -20.39 -27.90 -12.20
CA ALA A 242 -20.21 -27.30 -10.87
C ALA A 242 -18.97 -26.42 -10.76
N ILE A 243 -17.84 -26.83 -11.37
CA ILE A 243 -16.61 -26.06 -11.41
C ILE A 243 -16.75 -24.83 -12.30
N LYS A 244 -17.40 -24.97 -13.48
CA LYS A 244 -17.67 -23.83 -14.36
C LYS A 244 -18.52 -22.77 -13.67
N HIS A 245 -19.61 -23.18 -13.00
CA HIS A 245 -20.46 -22.26 -12.26
C HIS A 245 -19.68 -21.53 -11.16
N ALA A 246 -18.89 -22.26 -10.35
CA ALA A 246 -18.03 -21.63 -9.34
C ALA A 246 -17.04 -20.60 -9.95
N CYS A 247 -16.44 -20.88 -11.11
CA CYS A 247 -15.57 -19.92 -11.79
C CYS A 247 -16.34 -18.68 -12.30
N VAL A 248 -17.57 -18.86 -12.78
CA VAL A 248 -18.42 -17.75 -13.21
C VAL A 248 -18.83 -16.89 -12.00
N ASP A 249 -19.24 -17.51 -10.89
CA ASP A 249 -19.64 -16.82 -9.66
C ASP A 249 -18.49 -15.97 -9.05
N MET A 250 -17.22 -16.40 -9.25
CA MET A 250 -16.05 -15.60 -8.85
C MET A 250 -15.76 -14.41 -9.79
N ALA A 251 -16.23 -14.48 -11.04
CA ALA A 251 -15.96 -13.46 -12.05
C ALA A 251 -17.03 -12.35 -12.11
N VAL A 252 -18.17 -12.54 -11.44
CA VAL A 252 -19.29 -11.59 -11.35
C VAL A 252 -19.22 -10.79 -10.05
#